data_d9ec12cfb81b6b9516e283b420d24305
#
_entry.id   d9ec12cfb81b6b9516e283b420d24305
#
_cell.length_a   1.000
_cell.length_b   1.000
_cell.length_c   1.000
_cell.angle_alpha   90.00
_cell.angle_beta   90.00
_cell.angle_gamma   90.00
#
_symmetry.space_group_name_H-M   'P 1'
#
loop_
_entity.id
_entity.type
_entity.pdbx_description
1 polymer ?
#
loop_
_entity_poly.entity_id
_entity_poly.type
_entity_poly.pdbx_seq_one_letter_code
_entity_poly.pdbx_strand_id
1 'polypeptide(L)'
;MRRFLLLLLAVALLPACTVKLNLEGDIVEGEDSAVCWMERLADDTPLTALTIPGAHDAASSSITSWTLWTRTQEKNVAELWNCGVRAFDLRPALVDGELGIYHDKYSAHVSFPQVMQALILALKKHPGECAIVIIRHEEEADGNAPGWKDAMDTYLNSIGPSLVDHYTPELTLGDMRGKILVLSRDDIRDWSHSEQLSSQKGARIVERNGNSFPLWVQDYYHPDGAEDKWAAVKGLLDASASAGDARPLVINHASAYVGKLPDYRTNARDINARTADYLSLRRAPVGIVMMDFAGVDRSNGVSVGGAKLVEALIKNN
;
A
#
# COMPACT_ATOMS: atom_id res chain seq x y z
N MET A 1 30.92 -30.10 50.54
CA MET A 1 31.12 -30.04 49.09
C MET A 1 29.77 -30.33 48.38
N ARG A 2 29.04 -29.27 48.02
CA ARG A 2 27.77 -29.38 47.26
C ARG A 2 28.08 -29.09 45.78
N ARG A 3 27.89 -30.10 44.91
CA ARG A 3 28.00 -29.94 43.47
C ARG A 3 26.71 -29.32 42.94
N PHE A 4 26.79 -28.12 42.38
CA PHE A 4 25.74 -27.50 41.58
C PHE A 4 25.77 -28.14 40.20
N LEU A 5 24.64 -28.74 39.81
CA LEU A 5 24.40 -29.24 38.46
C LEU A 5 23.78 -28.10 37.66
N LEU A 6 24.52 -27.53 36.72
CA LEU A 6 23.97 -26.58 35.73
C LEU A 6 23.23 -27.39 34.66
N LEU A 7 21.91 -27.25 34.64
CA LEU A 7 21.08 -27.70 33.54
C LEU A 7 21.19 -26.65 32.42
N LEU A 8 21.87 -26.98 31.33
CA LEU A 8 21.84 -26.26 30.07
C LEU A 8 20.50 -26.59 29.38
N LEU A 9 19.56 -25.66 29.38
CA LEU A 9 18.39 -25.74 28.51
C LEU A 9 18.85 -25.44 27.08
N ALA A 10 18.95 -26.49 26.25
CA ALA A 10 19.08 -26.34 24.81
C ALA A 10 17.72 -25.93 24.25
N VAL A 11 17.58 -24.67 23.90
CA VAL A 11 16.45 -24.19 23.10
C VAL A 11 16.67 -24.75 21.69
N ALA A 12 15.89 -25.76 21.34
CA ALA A 12 15.83 -26.27 19.98
C ALA A 12 15.14 -25.20 19.11
N LEU A 13 15.92 -24.46 18.36
CA LEU A 13 15.44 -23.66 17.23
C LEU A 13 14.89 -24.63 16.18
N LEU A 14 13.57 -24.83 16.18
CA LEU A 14 12.88 -25.43 15.04
C LEU A 14 13.10 -24.49 13.85
N PRO A 15 13.51 -25.00 12.66
CA PRO A 15 13.59 -24.17 11.49
C PRO A 15 12.13 -23.78 11.12
N ALA A 16 11.77 -22.53 11.38
CA ALA A 16 10.62 -21.91 10.72
C ALA A 16 10.84 -22.14 9.21
N CYS A 17 9.85 -22.73 8.56
CA CYS A 17 9.83 -22.88 7.12
C CYS A 17 9.62 -21.46 6.52
N THR A 18 10.67 -20.65 6.55
CA THR A 18 10.73 -19.37 5.90
C THR A 18 10.72 -19.64 4.41
N VAL A 19 9.59 -19.41 3.77
CA VAL A 19 9.58 -19.11 2.35
C VAL A 19 10.52 -17.90 2.22
N LYS A 20 11.74 -18.14 1.77
CA LYS A 20 12.66 -17.07 1.40
C LYS A 20 12.06 -16.42 0.17
N LEU A 21 11.24 -15.37 0.38
CA LEU A 21 11.09 -14.38 -0.66
C LEU A 21 12.51 -13.87 -0.92
N ASN A 22 13.04 -14.19 -2.10
CA ASN A 22 14.39 -13.77 -2.50
C ASN A 22 14.30 -12.30 -2.96
N LEU A 23 13.94 -11.42 -2.02
CA LEU A 23 13.68 -10.00 -2.27
C LEU A 23 14.97 -9.25 -2.65
N GLU A 24 16.15 -9.81 -2.38
CA GLU A 24 17.42 -9.18 -2.73
C GLU A 24 17.75 -9.28 -4.22
N GLY A 25 17.25 -10.32 -4.91
CA GLY A 25 17.46 -10.51 -6.35
C GLY A 25 16.40 -9.86 -7.23
N ASP A 26 15.23 -9.53 -6.67
CA ASP A 26 14.07 -9.10 -7.44
C ASP A 26 14.00 -7.59 -7.68
N ILE A 27 14.75 -6.77 -6.92
CA ILE A 27 14.79 -5.33 -7.13
C ILE A 27 15.85 -5.02 -8.18
N VAL A 28 15.39 -4.56 -9.33
CA VAL A 28 16.23 -4.23 -10.48
C VAL A 28 17.19 -3.10 -10.12
N GLU A 29 18.48 -3.28 -10.48
CA GLU A 29 19.46 -2.20 -10.46
C GLU A 29 19.47 -1.51 -11.82
N GLY A 30 19.36 -0.19 -11.84
CA GLY A 30 19.46 0.58 -13.08
C GLY A 30 18.52 1.79 -13.14
N GLU A 31 18.74 2.61 -14.14
CA GLU A 31 17.99 3.85 -14.43
C GLU A 31 16.69 3.57 -15.23
N ASP A 32 16.03 2.41 -15.05
CA ASP A 32 14.76 2.18 -15.71
C ASP A 32 13.75 3.25 -15.27
N SER A 33 13.09 3.83 -16.26
CA SER A 33 12.20 4.98 -16.06
C SER A 33 11.05 4.74 -15.09
N ALA A 34 10.65 3.50 -14.89
CA ALA A 34 9.63 3.13 -13.93
C ALA A 34 10.19 2.93 -12.51
N VAL A 35 11.42 2.41 -12.38
CA VAL A 35 12.03 2.12 -11.08
C VAL A 35 12.51 3.40 -10.38
N CYS A 36 12.96 4.41 -11.13
CA CYS A 36 13.53 5.66 -10.60
C CYS A 36 12.73 6.90 -11.05
N TRP A 37 11.40 6.79 -11.07
CA TRP A 37 10.59 7.88 -11.62
C TRP A 37 10.53 9.11 -10.73
N MET A 38 10.59 8.95 -9.40
CA MET A 38 10.58 10.08 -8.46
C MET A 38 11.92 10.84 -8.45
N GLU A 39 13.03 10.17 -8.74
CA GLU A 39 14.37 10.78 -8.76
C GLU A 39 14.47 11.98 -9.73
N ARG A 40 13.62 12.02 -10.76
CA ARG A 40 13.56 13.09 -11.76
C ARG A 40 12.78 14.32 -11.32
N LEU A 41 12.03 14.21 -10.22
CA LEU A 41 11.22 15.29 -9.68
C LEU A 41 12.05 16.14 -8.73
N ALA A 42 11.69 17.42 -8.60
CA ALA A 42 12.37 18.34 -7.71
C ALA A 42 12.12 18.01 -6.23
N ASP A 43 13.11 18.22 -5.37
CA ASP A 43 13.02 17.94 -3.94
C ASP A 43 11.94 18.76 -3.23
N ASP A 44 11.68 19.98 -3.68
CA ASP A 44 10.67 20.88 -3.15
C ASP A 44 9.24 20.57 -3.63
N THR A 45 9.06 19.51 -4.43
CA THR A 45 7.73 19.07 -4.87
C THR A 45 6.91 18.63 -3.65
N PRO A 46 5.76 19.27 -3.35
CA PRO A 46 4.91 18.86 -2.24
C PRO A 46 4.36 17.41 -2.44
N LEU A 47 4.33 16.62 -1.39
CA LEU A 47 3.74 15.27 -1.45
C LEU A 47 2.31 15.29 -2.01
N THR A 48 1.53 16.32 -1.65
CA THR A 48 0.16 16.53 -2.12
C THR A 48 0.06 16.87 -3.61
N ALA A 49 1.16 17.25 -4.26
CA ALA A 49 1.24 17.55 -5.69
C ALA A 49 1.63 16.34 -6.54
N LEU A 50 1.90 15.19 -5.93
CA LEU A 50 2.30 13.98 -6.66
C LEU A 50 1.07 13.17 -7.11
N THR A 51 1.27 12.42 -8.18
CA THR A 51 0.39 11.35 -8.66
C THR A 51 1.10 10.01 -8.46
N ILE A 52 0.60 9.19 -7.53
CA ILE A 52 1.35 8.04 -7.02
C ILE A 52 0.60 6.74 -7.33
N PRO A 53 1.20 5.81 -8.10
CA PRO A 53 0.67 4.47 -8.25
C PRO A 53 0.67 3.71 -6.91
N GLY A 54 -0.48 3.15 -6.54
CA GLY A 54 -0.67 2.37 -5.33
C GLY A 54 -1.24 0.98 -5.60
N ALA A 55 -0.87 0.00 -4.79
CA ALA A 55 -1.37 -1.38 -4.84
C ALA A 55 -2.24 -1.67 -3.62
N HIS A 56 -3.50 -2.01 -3.84
CA HIS A 56 -4.43 -2.52 -2.84
C HIS A 56 -4.04 -3.94 -2.46
N ASP A 57 -4.07 -4.31 -1.16
CA ASP A 57 -3.62 -5.61 -0.66
C ASP A 57 -2.30 -6.06 -1.30
N ALA A 58 -1.29 -5.22 -1.21
CA ALA A 58 -0.07 -5.29 -2.03
C ALA A 58 0.71 -6.62 -1.92
N ALA A 59 0.53 -7.38 -0.85
CA ALA A 59 1.20 -8.67 -0.67
C ALA A 59 0.31 -9.88 -0.99
N SER A 60 -0.90 -9.69 -1.54
CA SER A 60 -1.86 -10.77 -1.78
C SER A 60 -1.45 -11.77 -2.88
N SER A 61 -0.43 -11.47 -3.69
CA SER A 61 0.06 -12.35 -4.77
C SER A 61 0.51 -13.72 -4.26
N SER A 62 0.99 -13.80 -3.02
CA SER A 62 1.47 -15.03 -2.41
C SER A 62 0.37 -15.91 -1.79
N ILE A 63 -0.88 -15.44 -1.73
CA ILE A 63 -2.00 -16.23 -1.24
C ILE A 63 -2.27 -17.39 -2.21
N THR A 64 -2.33 -18.61 -1.70
CA THR A 64 -2.52 -19.82 -2.50
C THR A 64 -3.95 -20.37 -2.47
N SER A 65 -4.74 -19.93 -1.49
CA SER A 65 -6.11 -20.41 -1.27
C SER A 65 -7.13 -19.44 -1.85
N TRP A 66 -8.16 -19.96 -2.53
CA TRP A 66 -9.29 -19.16 -3.05
C TRP A 66 -8.87 -17.97 -3.92
N THR A 67 -7.82 -18.13 -4.70
CA THR A 67 -7.11 -17.07 -5.43
C THR A 67 -7.98 -16.16 -6.30
N LEU A 68 -9.14 -16.62 -6.76
CA LEU A 68 -10.10 -15.78 -7.48
C LEU A 68 -10.70 -14.68 -6.61
N TRP A 69 -10.80 -14.92 -5.30
CA TRP A 69 -11.48 -14.04 -4.34
C TRP A 69 -10.55 -13.40 -3.30
N THR A 70 -9.29 -13.84 -3.26
CA THR A 70 -8.33 -13.36 -2.25
C THR A 70 -7.12 -12.67 -2.84
N ARG A 71 -6.84 -12.88 -4.15
CA ARG A 71 -5.74 -12.19 -4.83
C ARG A 71 -6.22 -10.93 -5.53
N THR A 72 -5.69 -9.83 -5.11
CA THR A 72 -5.86 -8.50 -5.72
C THR A 72 -4.61 -8.08 -6.49
N GLN A 73 -3.49 -8.79 -6.32
CA GLN A 73 -2.24 -8.57 -7.03
C GLN A 73 -1.69 -9.88 -7.62
N GLU A 74 -1.02 -9.80 -8.78
CA GLU A 74 -0.27 -10.91 -9.38
C GLU A 74 1.23 -10.82 -9.06
N LYS A 75 1.72 -9.63 -8.74
CA LYS A 75 3.11 -9.32 -8.46
C LYS A 75 3.35 -9.21 -6.95
N ASN A 76 4.51 -9.67 -6.49
CA ASN A 76 4.95 -9.42 -5.12
C ASN A 76 5.39 -7.96 -4.94
N VAL A 77 5.68 -7.56 -3.70
CA VAL A 77 5.99 -6.16 -3.37
C VAL A 77 7.24 -5.65 -4.10
N ALA A 78 8.28 -6.48 -4.27
CA ALA A 78 9.48 -6.11 -5.01
C ALA A 78 9.20 -5.91 -6.51
N GLU A 79 8.41 -6.79 -7.11
CA GLU A 79 7.97 -6.67 -8.50
C GLU A 79 7.04 -5.47 -8.71
N LEU A 80 6.17 -5.15 -7.74
CA LEU A 80 5.35 -3.94 -7.75
C LEU A 80 6.21 -2.68 -7.69
N TRP A 81 7.24 -2.67 -6.83
CA TRP A 81 8.23 -1.59 -6.79
C TRP A 81 8.88 -1.37 -8.15
N ASN A 82 9.34 -2.46 -8.80
CA ASN A 82 10.00 -2.41 -10.11
C ASN A 82 9.06 -1.89 -11.22
N CYS A 83 7.75 -2.07 -11.06
CA CYS A 83 6.75 -1.49 -11.97
C CYS A 83 6.46 0.01 -11.72
N GLY A 84 7.02 0.60 -10.65
CA GLY A 84 6.82 2.00 -10.30
C GLY A 84 5.78 2.27 -9.22
N VAL A 85 5.21 1.24 -8.61
CA VAL A 85 4.32 1.39 -7.44
C VAL A 85 5.11 1.98 -6.27
N ARG A 86 4.53 2.98 -5.59
CA ARG A 86 5.13 3.64 -4.41
C ARG A 86 4.19 3.77 -3.23
N ALA A 87 2.93 3.35 -3.35
CA ALA A 87 2.01 3.24 -2.23
C ALA A 87 1.53 1.79 -2.09
N PHE A 88 1.57 1.23 -0.87
CA PHE A 88 1.34 -0.18 -0.59
C PHE A 88 0.34 -0.30 0.55
N ASP A 89 -0.86 -0.85 0.27
CA ASP A 89 -1.83 -1.23 1.29
C ASP A 89 -1.44 -2.59 1.85
N LEU A 90 -1.18 -2.65 3.15
CA LEU A 90 -0.72 -3.86 3.84
C LEU A 90 -1.66 -4.17 5.00
N ARG A 91 -2.00 -5.45 5.14
CA ARG A 91 -2.96 -5.92 6.15
C ARG A 91 -2.32 -6.93 7.10
N PRO A 92 -1.57 -6.45 8.11
CA PRO A 92 -0.98 -7.30 9.13
C PRO A 92 -2.01 -7.77 10.15
N ALA A 93 -1.86 -9.03 10.59
CA ALA A 93 -2.53 -9.62 11.75
C ALA A 93 -1.49 -10.27 12.67
N LEU A 94 -1.79 -10.37 13.97
CA LEU A 94 -0.92 -11.00 14.97
C LEU A 94 -1.36 -12.44 15.21
N VAL A 95 -0.81 -13.38 14.46
CA VAL A 95 -1.12 -14.80 14.56
C VAL A 95 0.07 -15.54 15.15
N ASP A 96 -0.13 -16.33 16.18
CA ASP A 96 0.93 -17.09 16.87
C ASP A 96 2.14 -16.23 17.32
N GLY A 97 1.90 -14.95 17.63
CA GLY A 97 2.92 -14.00 18.05
C GLY A 97 3.74 -13.38 16.91
N GLU A 98 3.39 -13.65 15.66
CA GLU A 98 4.05 -13.09 14.47
C GLU A 98 3.11 -12.16 13.70
N LEU A 99 3.62 -11.02 13.22
CA LEU A 99 2.92 -10.10 12.33
C LEU A 99 2.95 -10.66 10.90
N GLY A 100 1.98 -11.49 10.56
CA GLY A 100 1.78 -12.00 9.20
C GLY A 100 0.94 -11.05 8.35
N ILE A 101 0.99 -11.18 7.01
CA ILE A 101 0.07 -10.50 6.10
C ILE A 101 -1.07 -11.43 5.72
N TYR A 102 -2.29 -10.90 5.72
CA TYR A 102 -3.51 -11.66 5.45
C TYR A 102 -4.46 -10.90 4.52
N HIS A 103 -5.42 -11.63 3.96
CA HIS A 103 -6.66 -11.13 3.38
C HIS A 103 -7.79 -11.99 3.93
N ASP A 104 -8.67 -11.43 4.74
CA ASP A 104 -9.52 -12.17 5.65
C ASP A 104 -8.66 -13.16 6.49
N LYS A 105 -9.06 -14.40 6.57
CA LYS A 105 -8.33 -15.49 7.24
C LYS A 105 -7.22 -16.15 6.41
N TYR A 106 -6.98 -15.67 5.19
CA TYR A 106 -6.05 -16.31 4.26
C TYR A 106 -4.67 -15.66 4.33
N SER A 107 -3.69 -16.44 4.76
CA SER A 107 -2.30 -15.97 4.85
C SER A 107 -1.69 -15.71 3.48
N ALA A 108 -0.98 -14.60 3.36
CA ALA A 108 -0.11 -14.32 2.23
C ALA A 108 1.26 -15.03 2.32
N HIS A 109 1.48 -15.86 3.36
CA HIS A 109 2.74 -16.57 3.59
C HIS A 109 3.98 -15.66 3.65
N VAL A 110 3.79 -14.40 4.00
CA VAL A 110 4.82 -13.39 4.19
C VAL A 110 4.51 -12.60 5.44
N SER A 111 5.54 -12.18 6.19
CA SER A 111 5.35 -11.34 7.36
C SER A 111 5.43 -9.85 7.00
N PHE A 112 4.78 -9.02 7.82
CA PHE A 112 4.88 -7.57 7.71
C PHE A 112 6.35 -7.09 7.78
N PRO A 113 7.20 -7.58 8.71
CA PRO A 113 8.63 -7.28 8.72
C PRO A 113 9.36 -7.60 7.42
N GLN A 114 9.04 -8.74 6.76
CA GLN A 114 9.67 -9.10 5.49
C GLN A 114 9.31 -8.12 4.37
N VAL A 115 8.04 -7.70 4.30
CA VAL A 115 7.59 -6.70 3.31
C VAL A 115 8.27 -5.36 3.55
N MET A 116 8.31 -4.88 4.80
CA MET A 116 8.97 -3.62 5.14
C MET A 116 10.47 -3.66 4.84
N GLN A 117 11.14 -4.78 5.13
CA GLN A 117 12.55 -4.96 4.80
C GLN A 117 12.79 -4.91 3.28
N ALA A 118 11.89 -5.47 2.47
CA ALA A 118 11.99 -5.35 1.02
C ALA A 118 11.94 -3.89 0.55
N LEU A 119 11.01 -3.09 1.08
CA LEU A 119 10.91 -1.67 0.76
C LEU A 119 12.14 -0.89 1.23
N ILE A 120 12.66 -1.19 2.43
CA ILE A 120 13.89 -0.56 2.94
C ILE A 120 15.09 -0.88 2.04
N LEU A 121 15.21 -2.11 1.56
CA LEU A 121 16.28 -2.51 0.62
C LEU A 121 16.11 -1.81 -0.73
N ALA A 122 14.89 -1.70 -1.23
CA ALA A 122 14.58 -0.96 -2.45
C ALA A 122 15.00 0.51 -2.34
N LEU A 123 14.67 1.15 -1.23
CA LEU A 123 15.05 2.55 -0.96
C LEU A 123 16.57 2.73 -0.77
N LYS A 124 17.28 1.73 -0.25
CA LYS A 124 18.74 1.75 -0.20
C LYS A 124 19.38 1.67 -1.59
N LYS A 125 18.79 0.91 -2.51
CA LYS A 125 19.24 0.83 -3.91
C LYS A 125 18.86 2.08 -4.72
N HIS A 126 17.72 2.67 -4.40
CA HIS A 126 17.15 3.83 -5.10
C HIS A 126 16.85 4.97 -4.10
N PRO A 127 17.87 5.63 -3.55
CA PRO A 127 17.69 6.63 -2.49
C PRO A 127 16.97 7.91 -2.94
N GLY A 128 16.82 8.13 -4.25
CA GLY A 128 16.00 9.18 -4.83
C GLY A 128 14.49 8.92 -4.76
N GLU A 129 14.08 7.70 -4.41
CA GLU A 129 12.68 7.30 -4.31
C GLU A 129 12.16 7.39 -2.86
N CYS A 130 10.84 7.27 -2.69
CA CYS A 130 10.21 7.08 -1.38
C CYS A 130 9.07 6.06 -1.48
N ALA A 131 8.54 5.63 -0.34
CA ALA A 131 7.38 4.77 -0.28
C ALA A 131 6.34 5.29 0.70
N ILE A 132 5.08 4.95 0.47
CA ILE A 132 3.96 5.15 1.39
C ILE A 132 3.40 3.77 1.71
N VAL A 133 3.26 3.46 2.99
CA VAL A 133 2.61 2.23 3.46
C VAL A 133 1.34 2.62 4.18
N ILE A 134 0.21 2.07 3.75
CA ILE A 134 -1.08 2.21 4.42
C ILE A 134 -1.38 0.90 5.13
N ILE A 135 -1.52 0.95 6.45
CA ILE A 135 -1.74 -0.23 7.29
C ILE A 135 -3.22 -0.33 7.67
N ARG A 136 -3.77 -1.54 7.61
CA ARG A 136 -5.05 -1.91 8.21
C ARG A 136 -4.89 -3.20 8.97
N HIS A 137 -5.39 -3.27 10.20
CA HIS A 137 -5.48 -4.52 10.95
C HIS A 137 -6.40 -5.52 10.25
N GLU A 138 -5.95 -6.75 10.01
CA GLU A 138 -6.79 -7.80 9.45
C GLU A 138 -7.39 -8.65 10.60
N GLU A 139 -8.39 -8.05 11.26
CA GLU A 139 -9.04 -8.59 12.47
C GLU A 139 -9.64 -9.99 12.27
N GLU A 140 -10.09 -10.31 11.05
CA GLU A 140 -10.64 -11.62 10.70
C GLU A 140 -9.60 -12.74 10.77
N ALA A 141 -8.31 -12.41 10.64
CA ALA A 141 -7.23 -13.38 10.69
C ALA A 141 -6.83 -13.77 12.11
N ASP A 142 -6.88 -12.83 13.06
CA ASP A 142 -6.39 -13.02 14.43
C ASP A 142 -7.46 -12.88 15.50
N GLY A 143 -8.73 -12.70 15.11
CA GLY A 143 -9.84 -12.49 16.04
C GLY A 143 -9.75 -11.19 16.83
N ASN A 144 -9.18 -10.15 16.23
CA ASN A 144 -8.93 -8.86 16.86
C ASN A 144 -7.97 -8.98 18.06
N ALA A 145 -6.79 -9.55 17.82
CA ALA A 145 -5.80 -9.85 18.86
C ALA A 145 -5.40 -8.59 19.66
N PRO A 146 -5.58 -8.59 20.99
CA PRO A 146 -5.35 -7.38 21.81
C PRO A 146 -3.89 -6.91 21.84
N GLY A 147 -2.93 -7.78 21.45
CA GLY A 147 -1.50 -7.43 21.38
C GLY A 147 -1.05 -6.89 20.02
N TRP A 148 -1.94 -6.82 19.02
CA TRP A 148 -1.58 -6.40 17.66
C TRP A 148 -0.97 -5.01 17.62
N LYS A 149 -1.62 -4.03 18.28
CA LYS A 149 -1.14 -2.64 18.34
C LYS A 149 0.26 -2.54 18.94
N ASP A 150 0.50 -3.19 20.08
CA ASP A 150 1.80 -3.17 20.75
C ASP A 150 2.90 -3.83 19.89
N ALA A 151 2.56 -4.92 19.18
CA ALA A 151 3.48 -5.58 18.28
C ALA A 151 3.83 -4.68 17.08
N MET A 152 2.84 -4.01 16.49
CA MET A 152 3.04 -3.06 15.40
C MET A 152 3.88 -1.86 15.84
N ASP A 153 3.56 -1.23 16.96
CA ASP A 153 4.31 -0.08 17.50
C ASP A 153 5.76 -0.48 17.81
N THR A 154 5.97 -1.65 18.42
CA THR A 154 7.31 -2.17 18.72
C THR A 154 8.11 -2.35 17.41
N TYR A 155 7.52 -2.96 16.40
CA TYR A 155 8.20 -3.17 15.13
C TYR A 155 8.50 -1.85 14.41
N LEU A 156 7.52 -0.96 14.27
CA LEU A 156 7.70 0.33 13.58
C LEU A 156 8.75 1.20 14.28
N ASN A 157 8.79 1.21 15.61
CA ASN A 157 9.83 1.90 16.36
C ASN A 157 11.22 1.31 16.09
N SER A 158 11.35 0.00 15.91
CA SER A 158 12.63 -0.66 15.62
C SER A 158 13.23 -0.25 14.27
N ILE A 159 12.40 0.14 13.30
CA ILE A 159 12.82 0.59 11.97
C ILE A 159 12.69 2.13 11.80
N GLY A 160 12.51 2.86 12.90
CA GLY A 160 12.29 4.31 12.90
C GLY A 160 13.21 5.13 12.01
N PRO A 161 14.53 4.88 11.94
CA PRO A 161 15.44 5.59 11.03
C PRO A 161 15.09 5.48 9.53
N SER A 162 14.36 4.44 9.12
CA SER A 162 13.88 4.25 7.75
C SER A 162 12.50 4.86 7.49
N LEU A 163 11.89 5.46 8.51
CA LEU A 163 10.56 6.04 8.40
C LEU A 163 10.62 7.58 8.34
N VAL A 164 9.65 8.17 7.66
CA VAL A 164 9.27 9.57 7.91
C VAL A 164 8.66 9.60 9.29
N ASP A 165 9.03 10.59 10.10
CA ASP A 165 8.56 10.65 11.48
C ASP A 165 7.04 10.72 11.53
N HIS A 166 6.46 11.71 10.81
CA HIS A 166 5.03 11.89 10.71
C HIS A 166 4.62 12.56 9.39
N TYR A 167 3.36 12.37 9.00
CA TYR A 167 2.75 13.15 7.95
C TYR A 167 2.51 14.59 8.42
N THR A 168 2.88 15.55 7.59
CA THR A 168 2.42 16.94 7.64
C THR A 168 2.04 17.43 6.24
N PRO A 169 1.14 18.41 6.08
CA PRO A 169 0.76 18.93 4.77
C PRO A 169 1.93 19.55 3.98
N GLU A 170 2.98 19.96 4.69
CA GLU A 170 4.16 20.62 4.13
C GLU A 170 5.23 19.63 3.65
N LEU A 171 5.05 18.32 3.89
CA LEU A 171 6.01 17.32 3.43
C LEU A 171 6.28 17.43 1.93
N THR A 172 7.56 17.50 1.61
CA THR A 172 8.07 17.50 0.23
C THR A 172 8.65 16.14 -0.15
N LEU A 173 8.88 15.92 -1.41
CA LEU A 173 9.55 14.72 -1.90
C LEU A 173 10.96 14.61 -1.29
N GLY A 174 11.69 15.72 -1.13
CA GLY A 174 13.01 15.74 -0.50
C GLY A 174 13.01 15.24 0.95
N ASP A 175 11.97 15.58 1.73
CA ASP A 175 11.82 15.10 3.11
C ASP A 175 11.59 13.57 3.17
N MET A 176 11.01 13.02 2.11
CA MET A 176 10.62 11.62 2.02
C MET A 176 11.66 10.72 1.33
N ARG A 177 12.64 11.27 0.60
CA ARG A 177 13.61 10.46 -0.15
C ARG A 177 14.34 9.46 0.77
N GLY A 178 14.43 8.22 0.32
CA GLY A 178 15.05 7.12 1.05
C GLY A 178 14.25 6.60 2.25
N LYS A 179 13.00 7.09 2.46
CA LYS A 179 12.18 6.77 3.63
C LYS A 179 10.79 6.26 3.26
N ILE A 180 10.12 5.70 4.24
CA ILE A 180 8.74 5.21 4.17
C ILE A 180 7.85 6.09 5.05
N LEU A 181 6.81 6.68 4.47
CA LEU A 181 5.72 7.28 5.23
C LEU A 181 4.71 6.18 5.59
N VAL A 182 4.40 6.04 6.87
CA VAL A 182 3.38 5.09 7.35
C VAL A 182 2.11 5.85 7.73
N LEU A 183 1.03 5.53 7.05
CA LEU A 183 -0.33 5.92 7.38
C LEU A 183 -1.10 4.69 7.86
N SER A 184 -2.05 4.86 8.77
CA SER A 184 -2.83 3.76 9.30
C SER A 184 -4.32 3.98 9.14
N ARG A 185 -5.04 2.88 8.96
CA ARG A 185 -6.51 2.84 9.06
C ARG A 185 -6.97 2.51 10.47
N ASP A 186 -6.01 2.29 11.38
CA ASP A 186 -6.18 1.99 12.80
C ASP A 186 -5.44 3.04 13.64
N ASP A 187 -5.67 3.05 14.94
CA ASP A 187 -5.04 4.01 15.86
C ASP A 187 -3.58 3.60 16.18
N ILE A 188 -2.74 3.60 15.13
CA ILE A 188 -1.28 3.48 15.20
C ILE A 188 -0.65 4.51 14.26
N ARG A 189 0.49 5.10 14.64
CA ARG A 189 1.15 6.15 13.82
C ARG A 189 0.17 7.27 13.44
N ASP A 190 0.22 7.69 12.18
CA ASP A 190 -0.69 8.69 11.63
C ASP A 190 -1.99 8.02 11.14
N TRP A 191 -3.03 8.15 11.93
CA TRP A 191 -4.33 7.61 11.59
C TRP A 191 -4.93 8.31 10.37
N SER A 192 -5.22 7.59 9.31
CA SER A 192 -5.66 8.14 8.04
C SER A 192 -7.16 7.92 7.77
N HIS A 193 -7.62 6.68 7.77
CA HIS A 193 -9.01 6.33 7.54
C HIS A 193 -9.25 4.86 7.88
N SER A 194 -10.45 4.53 8.37
CA SER A 194 -10.81 3.16 8.77
C SER A 194 -12.08 2.65 8.12
N GLU A 195 -12.90 3.53 7.52
CA GLU A 195 -14.24 3.19 7.09
C GLU A 195 -14.40 3.24 5.58
N GLN A 196 -15.36 2.47 5.08
CA GLN A 196 -15.84 2.59 3.72
C GLN A 196 -16.46 3.98 3.51
N LEU A 197 -16.05 4.63 2.42
CA LEU A 197 -16.62 5.88 1.97
C LEU A 197 -17.23 5.69 0.60
N SER A 198 -18.54 5.91 0.50
CA SER A 198 -19.28 5.85 -0.76
C SER A 198 -19.32 7.19 -1.50
N SER A 199 -18.93 8.28 -0.85
CA SER A 199 -18.89 9.61 -1.45
C SER A 199 -17.71 9.77 -2.40
N GLN A 200 -17.85 10.67 -3.36
CA GLN A 200 -16.77 11.03 -4.30
C GLN A 200 -15.55 11.59 -3.59
N LYS A 201 -15.75 12.31 -2.50
CA LYS A 201 -14.73 12.85 -1.64
C LYS A 201 -15.17 12.68 -0.19
N GLY A 202 -14.47 11.83 0.55
CA GLY A 202 -14.65 11.69 1.99
C GLY A 202 -13.75 12.68 2.71
N ALA A 203 -14.32 13.44 3.64
CA ALA A 203 -13.51 14.23 4.56
C ALA A 203 -12.99 13.30 5.66
N ARG A 204 -11.67 13.17 5.77
CA ARG A 204 -10.96 12.49 6.84
C ARG A 204 -9.86 13.38 7.38
N ILE A 205 -9.35 13.02 8.51
CA ILE A 205 -8.33 13.78 9.22
C ILE A 205 -7.23 12.81 9.63
N VAL A 206 -5.99 13.16 9.33
CA VAL A 206 -4.85 12.57 9.98
C VAL A 206 -4.74 13.16 11.38
N GLU A 207 -4.84 12.34 12.41
CA GLU A 207 -4.80 12.75 13.80
C GLU A 207 -3.50 12.34 14.46
N ARG A 208 -2.87 13.29 15.17
CA ARG A 208 -1.63 13.04 15.89
C ARG A 208 -1.40 14.11 16.97
N ASN A 209 -1.22 13.67 18.21
CA ASN A 209 -0.84 14.56 19.33
C ASN A 209 -1.68 15.85 19.42
N GLY A 210 -2.99 15.76 19.18
CA GLY A 210 -3.89 16.90 19.18
C GLY A 210 -3.86 17.75 17.89
N ASN A 211 -3.02 17.44 16.92
CA ASN A 211 -3.03 18.06 15.60
C ASN A 211 -3.86 17.24 14.62
N SER A 212 -4.53 17.93 13.72
CA SER A 212 -5.40 17.32 12.71
C SER A 212 -5.12 17.92 11.34
N PHE A 213 -4.90 17.06 10.34
CA PHE A 213 -4.60 17.46 8.96
C PHE A 213 -5.66 16.93 8.01
N PRO A 214 -6.16 17.72 7.07
CA PRO A 214 -7.17 17.27 6.13
C PRO A 214 -6.63 16.18 5.20
N LEU A 215 -7.49 15.22 4.89
CA LEU A 215 -7.24 14.12 3.96
C LEU A 215 -8.48 13.89 3.11
N TRP A 216 -8.32 13.70 1.80
CA TRP A 216 -9.43 13.32 0.94
C TRP A 216 -9.32 11.85 0.56
N VAL A 217 -10.30 11.04 0.98
CA VAL A 217 -10.31 9.59 0.75
C VAL A 217 -11.59 9.18 0.05
N GLN A 218 -11.48 8.32 -0.96
CA GLN A 218 -12.56 7.52 -1.51
C GLN A 218 -12.16 6.05 -1.37
N ASP A 219 -12.96 5.28 -0.63
CA ASP A 219 -12.81 3.82 -0.48
C ASP A 219 -14.17 3.14 -0.54
N TYR A 220 -14.88 3.30 -1.67
CA TYR A 220 -16.13 2.59 -1.92
C TYR A 220 -15.81 1.22 -2.49
N TYR A 221 -15.47 0.28 -1.61
CA TYR A 221 -14.92 -1.03 -1.97
C TYR A 221 -16.01 -2.04 -2.40
N HIS A 222 -17.29 -1.82 -2.03
CA HIS A 222 -18.42 -2.66 -2.43
C HIS A 222 -19.53 -1.79 -3.03
N PRO A 223 -19.36 -1.29 -4.26
CA PRO A 223 -20.37 -0.50 -4.96
C PRO A 223 -21.51 -1.37 -5.49
N ASP A 224 -22.67 -0.75 -5.74
CA ASP A 224 -23.81 -1.43 -6.35
C ASP A 224 -23.55 -1.83 -7.81
N GLY A 225 -22.65 -1.12 -8.49
CA GLY A 225 -22.26 -1.39 -9.87
C GLY A 225 -20.96 -0.70 -10.28
N ALA A 226 -20.45 -1.05 -11.46
CA ALA A 226 -19.24 -0.44 -12.01
C ALA A 226 -19.39 1.07 -12.25
N GLU A 227 -20.57 1.53 -12.62
CA GLU A 227 -20.84 2.97 -12.84
C GLU A 227 -20.79 3.74 -11.52
N ASP A 228 -21.29 3.17 -10.42
CA ASP A 228 -21.22 3.81 -9.10
C ASP A 228 -19.78 3.90 -8.62
N LYS A 229 -19.00 2.83 -8.83
CA LYS A 229 -17.58 2.86 -8.55
C LYS A 229 -16.85 3.91 -9.37
N TRP A 230 -17.12 3.95 -10.67
CA TRP A 230 -16.50 4.95 -11.53
C TRP A 230 -16.88 6.39 -11.14
N ALA A 231 -18.15 6.63 -10.80
CA ALA A 231 -18.60 7.93 -10.32
C ALA A 231 -17.84 8.39 -9.07
N ALA A 232 -17.62 7.46 -8.10
CA ALA A 232 -16.86 7.74 -6.90
C ALA A 232 -15.38 8.04 -7.21
N VAL A 233 -14.72 7.20 -8.02
CA VAL A 233 -13.31 7.38 -8.42
C VAL A 233 -13.15 8.69 -9.19
N LYS A 234 -13.96 8.89 -10.24
CA LYS A 234 -13.90 10.10 -11.09
C LYS A 234 -14.17 11.37 -10.31
N GLY A 235 -15.14 11.34 -9.40
CA GLY A 235 -15.49 12.51 -8.59
C GLY A 235 -14.30 12.98 -7.74
N LEU A 236 -13.52 12.05 -7.15
CA LEU A 236 -12.33 12.42 -6.39
C LEU A 236 -11.17 12.85 -7.31
N LEU A 237 -11.03 12.24 -8.50
CA LEU A 237 -10.06 12.70 -9.50
C LEU A 237 -10.37 14.14 -9.93
N ASP A 238 -11.63 14.46 -10.23
CA ASP A 238 -12.07 15.82 -10.62
C ASP A 238 -11.83 16.82 -9.47
N ALA A 239 -12.18 16.46 -8.24
CA ALA A 239 -11.97 17.31 -7.08
C ALA A 239 -10.48 17.60 -6.85
N SER A 240 -9.62 16.56 -6.95
CA SER A 240 -8.17 16.69 -6.81
C SER A 240 -7.58 17.58 -7.90
N ALA A 241 -7.91 17.31 -9.15
CA ALA A 241 -7.42 18.09 -10.29
C ALA A 241 -7.83 19.58 -10.24
N SER A 242 -8.96 19.89 -9.59
CA SER A 242 -9.49 21.26 -9.51
C SER A 242 -9.02 22.02 -8.26
N ALA A 243 -8.38 21.38 -7.30
CA ALA A 243 -8.06 21.98 -6.01
C ALA A 243 -6.80 22.88 -6.04
N GLY A 244 -5.96 22.77 -7.06
CA GLY A 244 -4.69 23.52 -7.13
C GLY A 244 -3.80 23.25 -5.91
N ASP A 245 -3.09 24.29 -5.45
CA ASP A 245 -2.14 24.18 -4.32
C ASP A 245 -2.80 23.92 -2.96
N ALA A 246 -4.10 24.13 -2.85
CA ALA A 246 -4.86 23.88 -1.61
C ALA A 246 -5.29 22.41 -1.44
N ARG A 247 -4.83 21.52 -2.34
CA ARG A 247 -5.17 20.10 -2.29
C ARG A 247 -4.54 19.45 -1.07
N PRO A 248 -5.35 18.71 -0.24
CA PRO A 248 -4.78 17.84 0.78
C PRO A 248 -4.19 16.58 0.15
N LEU A 249 -3.56 15.72 0.95
CA LEU A 249 -3.21 14.38 0.50
C LEU A 249 -4.49 13.62 0.09
N VAL A 250 -4.46 13.04 -1.10
CA VAL A 250 -5.59 12.32 -1.70
C VAL A 250 -5.26 10.83 -1.77
N ILE A 251 -6.22 10.00 -1.32
CA ILE A 251 -6.16 8.54 -1.46
C ILE A 251 -7.44 8.09 -2.16
N ASN A 252 -7.31 7.64 -3.39
CA ASN A 252 -8.43 7.25 -4.24
C ASN A 252 -8.34 5.76 -4.58
N HIS A 253 -9.19 4.94 -3.98
CA HIS A 253 -9.22 3.51 -4.24
C HIS A 253 -9.98 3.22 -5.54
N ALA A 254 -9.26 2.85 -6.59
CA ALA A 254 -9.82 2.25 -7.81
C ALA A 254 -10.21 0.79 -7.58
N SER A 255 -9.64 0.15 -6.57
CA SER A 255 -9.95 -1.21 -6.12
C SER A 255 -11.37 -1.34 -5.61
N ALA A 256 -12.07 -2.42 -5.97
CA ALA A 256 -13.38 -2.79 -5.46
C ALA A 256 -13.80 -4.17 -5.97
N TYR A 257 -14.90 -4.69 -5.45
CA TYR A 257 -15.62 -5.79 -6.07
C TYR A 257 -17.12 -5.48 -6.14
N VAL A 258 -17.78 -5.97 -7.20
CA VAL A 258 -19.20 -5.78 -7.45
C VAL A 258 -19.90 -7.13 -7.29
N GLY A 259 -21.08 -7.13 -6.65
CA GLY A 259 -21.90 -8.33 -6.48
C GLY A 259 -21.61 -9.11 -5.20
N LYS A 260 -22.08 -10.35 -5.13
CA LYS A 260 -22.03 -11.16 -3.91
C LYS A 260 -20.72 -11.91 -3.70
N LEU A 261 -19.96 -12.15 -4.77
CA LEU A 261 -18.64 -12.78 -4.72
C LEU A 261 -17.60 -11.77 -5.19
N PRO A 262 -16.48 -11.66 -4.48
CA PRO A 262 -15.41 -10.74 -4.88
C PRO A 262 -14.87 -11.11 -6.26
N ASP A 263 -15.13 -10.27 -7.27
CA ASP A 263 -14.52 -10.36 -8.59
C ASP A 263 -13.75 -9.07 -8.87
N TYR A 264 -12.56 -9.00 -8.31
CA TYR A 264 -11.66 -7.86 -8.45
C TYR A 264 -11.22 -7.64 -9.89
N ARG A 265 -11.14 -8.71 -10.71
CA ARG A 265 -10.70 -8.62 -12.12
C ARG A 265 -11.71 -7.88 -12.99
N THR A 266 -12.98 -8.14 -12.79
CA THR A 266 -14.05 -7.44 -13.52
C THR A 266 -14.06 -5.96 -13.18
N ASN A 267 -13.93 -5.60 -11.91
CA ASN A 267 -13.81 -4.20 -11.51
C ASN A 267 -12.54 -3.57 -12.09
N ALA A 268 -11.37 -4.21 -11.94
CA ALA A 268 -10.10 -3.68 -12.42
C ALA A 268 -10.10 -3.47 -13.94
N ARG A 269 -10.69 -4.40 -14.73
CA ARG A 269 -10.84 -4.25 -16.18
C ARG A 269 -11.48 -2.92 -16.57
N ASP A 270 -12.52 -2.53 -15.87
CA ASP A 270 -13.29 -1.33 -16.16
C ASP A 270 -12.65 -0.08 -15.52
N ILE A 271 -12.40 -0.12 -14.23
CA ILE A 271 -11.98 1.08 -13.48
C ILE A 271 -10.52 1.47 -13.80
N ASN A 272 -9.59 0.50 -13.91
CA ASN A 272 -8.20 0.82 -14.28
C ASN A 272 -8.13 1.44 -15.68
N ALA A 273 -8.89 0.89 -16.65
CA ALA A 273 -8.93 1.42 -18.01
C ALA A 273 -9.48 2.85 -18.04
N ARG A 274 -10.63 3.08 -17.41
CA ARG A 274 -11.25 4.41 -17.36
C ARG A 274 -10.36 5.43 -16.64
N THR A 275 -9.67 5.03 -15.58
CA THR A 275 -8.75 5.91 -14.85
C THR A 275 -7.55 6.27 -15.71
N ALA A 276 -6.95 5.31 -16.43
CA ALA A 276 -5.85 5.59 -17.35
C ALA A 276 -6.29 6.50 -18.51
N ASP A 277 -7.48 6.30 -19.07
CA ASP A 277 -8.03 7.15 -20.12
C ASP A 277 -8.31 8.57 -19.60
N TYR A 278 -8.84 8.73 -18.38
CA TYR A 278 -9.03 10.03 -17.73
C TYR A 278 -7.70 10.81 -17.62
N LEU A 279 -6.63 10.14 -17.12
CA LEU A 279 -5.31 10.76 -16.99
C LEU A 279 -4.68 11.15 -18.33
N SER A 280 -4.98 10.42 -19.41
CA SER A 280 -4.51 10.77 -20.75
C SER A 280 -5.08 12.09 -21.28
N LEU A 281 -6.25 12.47 -20.79
CA LEU A 281 -6.98 13.68 -21.20
C LEU A 281 -6.72 14.88 -20.27
N ARG A 282 -6.26 14.63 -19.06
CA ARG A 282 -6.05 15.68 -18.03
C ARG A 282 -4.73 15.43 -17.31
N ARG A 283 -3.84 16.40 -17.40
CA ARG A 283 -2.58 16.39 -16.61
C ARG A 283 -2.75 17.32 -15.42
N ALA A 284 -3.07 16.72 -14.29
CA ALA A 284 -3.13 17.39 -12.99
C ALA A 284 -2.86 16.37 -11.89
N PRO A 285 -2.20 16.75 -10.79
CA PRO A 285 -1.97 15.86 -9.68
C PRO A 285 -3.27 15.29 -9.13
N VAL A 286 -3.33 13.97 -8.91
CA VAL A 286 -4.53 13.28 -8.42
C VAL A 286 -4.30 12.51 -7.11
N GLY A 287 -3.07 12.61 -6.56
CA GLY A 287 -2.72 11.90 -5.33
C GLY A 287 -2.45 10.42 -5.53
N ILE A 288 -2.67 9.62 -4.51
CA ILE A 288 -2.47 8.17 -4.53
C ILE A 288 -3.70 7.51 -5.17
N VAL A 289 -3.46 6.67 -6.19
CA VAL A 289 -4.51 5.81 -6.77
C VAL A 289 -4.20 4.35 -6.41
N MET A 290 -5.00 3.81 -5.48
CA MET A 290 -4.88 2.42 -5.02
C MET A 290 -5.65 1.50 -5.96
N MET A 291 -4.96 0.56 -6.62
CA MET A 291 -5.54 -0.30 -7.64
C MET A 291 -5.34 -1.79 -7.36
N ASP A 292 -6.22 -2.59 -7.95
CA ASP A 292 -6.02 -4.02 -8.09
C ASP A 292 -5.18 -4.33 -9.34
N PHE A 293 -4.38 -5.40 -9.30
CA PHE A 293 -3.54 -5.91 -10.40
C PHE A 293 -2.54 -4.88 -10.96
N ALA A 294 -1.95 -4.06 -10.08
CA ALA A 294 -0.94 -3.09 -10.46
C ALA A 294 0.22 -3.76 -11.22
N GLY A 295 0.71 -3.09 -12.27
CA GLY A 295 1.86 -3.54 -13.04
C GLY A 295 1.62 -4.76 -13.95
N VAL A 296 0.36 -5.22 -14.13
CA VAL A 296 0.00 -6.25 -15.12
C VAL A 296 -1.22 -5.83 -15.93
N ASP A 297 -1.26 -6.22 -17.21
CA ASP A 297 -2.42 -5.92 -18.07
C ASP A 297 -3.40 -7.09 -18.17
N ARG A 298 -3.00 -8.27 -17.72
CA ARG A 298 -3.84 -9.47 -17.72
C ARG A 298 -3.68 -10.26 -16.44
N SER A 299 -4.80 -10.76 -15.90
CA SER A 299 -4.84 -11.70 -14.80
C SER A 299 -5.83 -12.82 -15.13
N ASN A 300 -5.38 -14.06 -15.07
CA ASN A 300 -6.19 -15.25 -15.35
C ASN A 300 -7.05 -15.14 -16.63
N GLY A 301 -6.43 -14.62 -17.71
CA GLY A 301 -7.09 -14.43 -19.01
C GLY A 301 -7.92 -13.16 -19.17
N VAL A 302 -8.23 -12.47 -18.07
CA VAL A 302 -8.99 -11.21 -18.07
C VAL A 302 -8.03 -10.03 -18.27
N SER A 303 -8.41 -9.06 -19.11
CA SER A 303 -7.69 -7.78 -19.21
C SER A 303 -7.99 -6.96 -17.97
N VAL A 304 -6.96 -6.53 -17.24
CA VAL A 304 -7.09 -5.74 -15.99
C VAL A 304 -6.45 -4.35 -16.08
N GLY A 305 -5.62 -4.09 -17.10
CA GLY A 305 -5.09 -2.77 -17.44
C GLY A 305 -4.21 -2.10 -16.36
N GLY A 306 -3.65 -2.88 -15.43
CA GLY A 306 -2.89 -2.33 -14.32
C GLY A 306 -1.53 -1.77 -14.71
N ALA A 307 -0.84 -2.37 -15.69
CA ALA A 307 0.43 -1.83 -16.19
C ALA A 307 0.20 -0.49 -16.92
N LYS A 308 -0.83 -0.42 -17.76
CA LYS A 308 -1.22 0.82 -18.46
C LYS A 308 -1.58 1.94 -17.45
N LEU A 309 -2.28 1.61 -16.37
CA LEU A 309 -2.65 2.60 -15.35
C LEU A 309 -1.42 3.09 -14.58
N VAL A 310 -0.51 2.20 -14.15
CA VAL A 310 0.74 2.60 -13.49
C VAL A 310 1.54 3.56 -14.37
N GLU A 311 1.71 3.22 -15.65
CA GLU A 311 2.41 4.08 -16.62
C GLU A 311 1.73 5.48 -16.76
N ALA A 312 0.39 5.51 -16.84
CA ALA A 312 -0.37 6.75 -16.94
C ALA A 312 -0.20 7.63 -15.69
N LEU A 313 -0.20 7.02 -14.49
CA LEU A 313 0.02 7.74 -13.23
C LEU A 313 1.43 8.32 -13.14
N ILE A 314 2.47 7.56 -13.51
CA ILE A 314 3.85 8.05 -13.52
C ILE A 314 4.01 9.22 -14.50
N LYS A 315 3.45 9.10 -15.70
CA LYS A 315 3.51 10.16 -16.73
C LYS A 315 2.76 11.43 -16.37
N ASN A 316 1.90 11.37 -15.36
CA ASN A 316 1.07 12.51 -14.94
C ASN A 316 1.81 13.48 -13.98
N ASN A 317 3.02 13.11 -13.51
CA ASN A 317 3.91 13.96 -12.71
C ASN A 317 4.83 14.87 -13.62
#